data_2513895115450cd1a7ed518577cbfd00
#
_entry.id   2513895115450cd1a7ed518577cbfd00
#
_cell.length_a   1.000
_cell.length_b   1.000
_cell.length_c   1.000
_cell.angle_alpha   90.00
_cell.angle_beta   90.00
_cell.angle_gamma   90.00
#
_symmetry.space_group_name_H-M   'P 1'
#
loop_
_entity.id
_entity.type
_entity.pdbx_description
1 polymer ?
#
loop_
_entity_poly.entity_id
_entity_poly.type
_entity_poly.pdbx_seq_one_letter_code
_entity_poly.pdbx_strand_id
1 'polypeptide(L)'
;IDRFIVPITARGVAEGLAKKAAIRAEAVADRLGDSVGDSGVAHPFLLLAAALETARAGEKIVLVAFGQGVDRLLFEATGSGASPARGVAGSLARGVKDGNYLRWLFHRGNLGLDRGMRAEADQKQPGTTLWRNRKAVLGLVGGRCAKTGVVQFPRSDISVNPNDHGF
;
A
#
# COMPACT_ATOMS: atom_id res chain seq x y z
N ILE A 1 -10.10 8.19 -24.63
CA ILE A 1 -9.50 7.89 -23.31
C ILE A 1 -10.56 7.18 -22.50
N ASP A 2 -10.24 5.96 -22.05
CA ASP A 2 -11.17 5.11 -21.33
C ASP A 2 -10.98 5.22 -19.83
N ARG A 3 -9.77 5.56 -19.37
CA ARG A 3 -9.47 5.86 -17.97
C ARG A 3 -8.58 7.07 -17.85
N PHE A 4 -9.00 7.99 -17.00
CA PHE A 4 -8.28 9.22 -16.70
C PHE A 4 -7.91 9.26 -15.22
N ILE A 5 -6.63 9.15 -14.93
CA ILE A 5 -6.08 9.05 -13.58
C ILE A 5 -5.43 10.38 -13.23
N VAL A 6 -5.93 11.01 -12.18
CA VAL A 6 -5.40 12.25 -11.62
C VAL A 6 -5.23 12.07 -10.11
N PRO A 7 -4.01 12.08 -9.57
CA PRO A 7 -3.72 11.78 -8.17
C PRO A 7 -4.01 12.98 -7.26
N ILE A 8 -5.21 13.53 -7.36
CA ILE A 8 -5.66 14.64 -6.55
C ILE A 8 -6.82 14.18 -5.69
N THR A 9 -6.64 14.19 -4.38
CA THR A 9 -7.66 13.76 -3.43
C THR A 9 -8.77 14.80 -3.23
N ALA A 10 -8.53 16.05 -3.61
CA ALA A 10 -9.52 17.11 -3.54
C ALA A 10 -10.73 16.83 -4.46
N ARG A 11 -11.93 16.95 -3.91
CA ARG A 11 -13.17 16.66 -4.62
C ARG A 11 -13.39 17.65 -5.77
N GLY A 12 -13.89 17.15 -6.90
CA GLY A 12 -14.28 17.96 -8.07
C GLY A 12 -13.11 18.42 -8.96
N VAL A 13 -11.86 18.26 -8.54
CA VAL A 13 -10.70 18.73 -9.34
C VAL A 13 -10.46 17.82 -10.54
N ALA A 14 -10.45 16.50 -10.34
CA ALA A 14 -10.25 15.55 -11.43
C ALA A 14 -11.36 15.64 -12.49
N GLU A 15 -12.60 15.76 -12.03
CA GLU A 15 -13.78 15.93 -12.88
C GLU A 15 -13.73 17.27 -13.65
N GLY A 16 -13.30 18.35 -12.99
CA GLY A 16 -13.10 19.66 -13.63
C GLY A 16 -12.02 19.63 -14.71
N LEU A 17 -10.91 18.92 -14.46
CA LEU A 17 -9.85 18.73 -15.47
C LEU A 17 -10.33 17.88 -16.64
N ALA A 18 -11.04 16.77 -16.38
CA ALA A 18 -11.62 15.93 -17.39
C ALA A 18 -12.55 16.71 -18.33
N LYS A 19 -13.44 17.54 -17.76
CA LYS A 19 -14.34 18.42 -18.52
C LYS A 19 -13.56 19.39 -19.42
N LYS A 20 -12.51 20.02 -18.91
CA LYS A 20 -11.66 20.94 -19.70
C LYS A 20 -10.89 20.22 -20.80
N ALA A 21 -10.53 18.97 -20.60
CA ALA A 21 -9.83 18.13 -21.55
C ALA A 21 -10.76 17.37 -22.50
N ALA A 22 -12.07 17.63 -22.47
CA ALA A 22 -13.09 16.91 -23.23
C ALA A 22 -13.05 15.39 -23.02
N ILE A 23 -12.74 14.97 -21.82
CA ILE A 23 -12.73 13.57 -21.37
C ILE A 23 -14.08 13.28 -20.72
N ARG A 24 -14.64 12.10 -21.01
CA ARG A 24 -15.93 11.66 -20.42
C ARG A 24 -15.82 11.57 -18.90
N ALA A 25 -16.88 11.96 -18.19
CA ALA A 25 -16.90 11.91 -16.73
C ALA A 25 -16.69 10.49 -16.19
N GLU A 26 -17.23 9.49 -16.88
CA GLU A 26 -17.14 8.07 -16.53
C GLU A 26 -15.72 7.51 -16.67
N ALA A 27 -14.86 8.21 -17.44
CA ALA A 27 -13.46 7.84 -17.58
C ALA A 27 -12.60 8.25 -16.37
N VAL A 28 -13.09 9.16 -15.51
CA VAL A 28 -12.34 9.58 -14.33
C VAL A 28 -12.26 8.42 -13.35
N ALA A 29 -11.02 7.95 -13.09
CA ALA A 29 -10.77 6.85 -12.18
C ALA A 29 -11.04 7.24 -10.72
N ASP A 30 -11.41 6.25 -9.91
CA ASP A 30 -11.52 6.44 -8.45
C ASP A 30 -10.17 6.89 -7.88
N ARG A 31 -10.21 7.86 -7.02
CA ARG A 31 -9.04 8.47 -6.37
C ARG A 31 -8.58 7.71 -5.13
N LEU A 32 -9.33 6.72 -4.68
CA LEU A 32 -9.09 5.95 -3.46
C LEU A 32 -8.96 6.83 -2.20
N GLY A 33 -9.49 8.05 -2.24
CA GLY A 33 -9.34 9.03 -1.17
C GLY A 33 -9.94 8.58 0.16
N ASP A 34 -11.07 7.88 0.10
CA ASP A 34 -11.79 7.43 1.29
C ASP A 34 -11.23 6.10 1.84
N SER A 35 -10.51 5.32 1.03
CA SER A 35 -9.99 3.99 1.41
C SER A 35 -8.49 3.98 1.70
N VAL A 36 -7.72 4.81 1.00
CA VAL A 36 -6.25 4.86 1.11
C VAL A 36 -5.77 6.24 1.59
N GLY A 37 -6.49 7.29 1.24
CA GLY A 37 -6.02 8.66 1.41
C GLY A 37 -4.95 9.03 0.39
N ASP A 38 -4.13 10.04 0.71
CA ASP A 38 -3.01 10.47 -0.11
C ASP A 38 -1.73 9.72 0.31
N SER A 39 -1.18 8.93 -0.59
CA SER A 39 0.09 8.21 -0.40
C SER A 39 1.30 8.95 -1.01
N GLY A 40 1.18 10.25 -1.27
CA GLY A 40 2.26 11.10 -1.77
C GLY A 40 2.76 10.67 -3.15
N VAL A 41 4.07 10.60 -3.33
CA VAL A 41 4.71 10.27 -4.62
C VAL A 41 4.29 8.91 -5.17
N ALA A 42 3.89 7.97 -4.32
CA ALA A 42 3.41 6.65 -4.75
C ALA A 42 1.96 6.65 -5.25
N HIS A 43 1.19 7.70 -4.93
CA HIS A 43 -0.25 7.74 -5.21
C HIS A 43 -0.62 7.56 -6.69
N PRO A 44 0.05 8.22 -7.65
CA PRO A 44 -0.22 8.02 -9.07
C PRO A 44 -0.10 6.58 -9.53
N PHE A 45 0.94 5.88 -9.05
CA PHE A 45 1.19 4.49 -9.41
C PHE A 45 0.22 3.53 -8.73
N LEU A 46 -0.22 3.85 -7.51
CA LEU A 46 -1.25 3.11 -6.82
C LEU A 46 -2.59 3.17 -7.59
N LEU A 47 -2.97 4.35 -8.05
CA LEU A 47 -4.17 4.54 -8.87
C LEU A 47 -4.06 3.83 -10.22
N LEU A 48 -2.87 3.86 -10.84
CA LEU A 48 -2.61 3.12 -12.06
C LEU A 48 -2.75 1.61 -11.84
N ALA A 49 -2.17 1.08 -10.76
CA ALA A 49 -2.31 -0.33 -10.41
C ALA A 49 -3.78 -0.72 -10.21
N ALA A 50 -4.55 0.07 -9.47
CA ALA A 50 -5.99 -0.17 -9.28
C ALA A 50 -6.76 -0.13 -10.61
N ALA A 51 -6.44 0.80 -11.50
CA ALA A 51 -7.06 0.89 -12.81
C ALA A 51 -6.74 -0.34 -13.67
N LEU A 52 -5.50 -0.83 -13.63
CA LEU A 52 -5.06 -1.99 -14.40
C LEU A 52 -5.73 -3.31 -13.94
N GLU A 53 -6.14 -3.42 -12.67
CA GLU A 53 -6.84 -4.61 -12.16
C GLU A 53 -8.16 -4.90 -12.89
N THR A 54 -8.79 -3.86 -13.41
CA THR A 54 -10.09 -3.97 -14.08
C THR A 54 -10.05 -3.55 -15.55
N ALA A 55 -8.87 -3.22 -16.07
CA ALA A 55 -8.71 -2.78 -17.44
C ALA A 55 -8.91 -3.92 -18.45
N ARG A 56 -9.55 -3.61 -19.56
CA ARG A 56 -9.74 -4.53 -20.68
C ARG A 56 -8.67 -4.28 -21.74
N ALA A 57 -8.38 -5.29 -22.55
CA ALA A 57 -7.48 -5.14 -23.68
C ALA A 57 -7.93 -3.99 -24.61
N GLY A 58 -6.99 -3.15 -25.01
CA GLY A 58 -7.21 -2.00 -25.86
C GLY A 58 -7.70 -0.73 -25.15
N GLU A 59 -8.03 -0.79 -23.84
CA GLU A 59 -8.38 0.43 -23.10
C GLU A 59 -7.18 1.38 -23.00
N LYS A 60 -7.42 2.65 -23.29
CA LYS A 60 -6.43 3.73 -23.22
C LYS A 60 -6.52 4.44 -21.88
N ILE A 61 -5.42 4.42 -21.14
CA ILE A 61 -5.28 4.95 -19.77
C ILE A 61 -4.36 6.16 -19.83
N VAL A 62 -4.82 7.29 -19.36
CA VAL A 62 -4.00 8.49 -19.17
C VAL A 62 -3.77 8.71 -17.69
N LEU A 63 -2.51 8.72 -17.30
CA LEU A 63 -2.06 9.11 -15.97
C LEU A 63 -1.44 10.49 -16.04
N VAL A 64 -1.90 11.40 -15.20
CA VAL A 64 -1.34 12.73 -15.02
C VAL A 64 -0.79 12.85 -13.61
N ALA A 65 0.46 13.22 -13.46
CA ALA A 65 1.10 13.45 -12.18
C ALA A 65 1.60 14.88 -12.06
N PHE A 66 1.53 15.42 -10.86
CA PHE A 66 1.94 16.79 -10.55
C PHE A 66 3.13 16.81 -9.60
N GLY A 67 4.06 17.69 -9.86
CA GLY A 67 5.21 17.97 -9.03
C GLY A 67 5.70 19.38 -9.30
N GLN A 68 6.97 19.56 -9.61
CA GLN A 68 7.50 20.83 -10.14
C GLN A 68 7.22 20.96 -11.65
N GLY A 69 6.08 20.50 -12.08
CA GLY A 69 5.62 20.42 -13.44
C GLY A 69 4.45 19.43 -13.53
N VAL A 70 4.14 19.02 -14.74
CA VAL A 70 3.10 18.03 -15.02
C VAL A 70 3.65 16.95 -15.96
N ASP A 71 3.66 15.74 -15.49
CA ASP A 71 3.96 14.56 -16.30
C ASP A 71 2.68 13.89 -16.77
N ARG A 72 2.67 13.49 -18.04
CA ARG A 72 1.55 12.77 -18.64
C ARG A 72 2.05 11.48 -19.29
N LEU A 73 1.53 10.37 -18.81
CA LEU A 73 1.81 9.05 -19.35
C LEU A 73 0.55 8.48 -20.00
N LEU A 74 0.71 7.93 -21.20
CA LEU A 74 -0.36 7.26 -21.93
C LEU A 74 -0.01 5.77 -21.99
N PHE A 75 -0.96 4.94 -21.58
CA PHE A 75 -0.85 3.48 -21.62
C PHE A 75 -2.00 2.90 -22.44
N GLU A 76 -1.75 1.73 -23.00
CA GLU A 76 -2.77 0.87 -23.58
C GLU A 76 -2.73 -0.47 -22.84
N ALA A 77 -3.88 -0.90 -22.33
CA ALA A 77 -3.99 -2.14 -21.60
C ALA A 77 -3.90 -3.33 -22.56
N THR A 78 -3.03 -4.29 -22.25
CA THR A 78 -2.86 -5.51 -23.07
C THR A 78 -3.88 -6.61 -22.72
N GLY A 79 -4.62 -6.45 -21.60
CA GLY A 79 -5.57 -7.44 -21.12
C GLY A 79 -4.96 -8.61 -20.35
N SER A 80 -3.63 -8.62 -20.20
CA SER A 80 -2.91 -9.62 -19.38
C SER A 80 -2.92 -9.22 -17.89
N GLY A 81 -4.09 -8.90 -17.36
CA GLY A 81 -4.22 -8.39 -16.00
C GLY A 81 -3.73 -9.39 -14.96
N ALA A 82 -3.00 -8.89 -13.96
CA ALA A 82 -2.58 -9.68 -12.81
C ALA A 82 -3.80 -10.12 -11.99
N SER A 83 -3.67 -11.27 -11.34
CA SER A 83 -4.70 -11.75 -10.40
C SER A 83 -4.97 -10.70 -9.32
N PRO A 84 -6.20 -10.24 -9.12
CA PRO A 84 -6.56 -9.23 -8.12
C PRO A 84 -6.29 -9.67 -6.68
N ALA A 85 -5.98 -10.93 -6.43
CA ALA A 85 -5.75 -11.48 -5.10
C ALA A 85 -4.60 -10.78 -4.33
N ARG A 86 -3.64 -10.18 -5.02
CA ARG A 86 -2.53 -9.41 -4.45
C ARG A 86 -2.49 -7.95 -4.89
N GLY A 87 -3.49 -7.52 -5.61
CA GLY A 87 -3.61 -6.16 -6.10
C GLY A 87 -4.04 -5.17 -5.02
N VAL A 88 -4.40 -3.98 -5.46
CA VAL A 88 -4.89 -2.91 -4.58
C VAL A 88 -6.20 -3.34 -3.91
N ALA A 89 -7.17 -3.81 -4.69
CA ALA A 89 -8.46 -4.28 -4.18
C ALA A 89 -8.30 -5.42 -3.18
N GLY A 90 -7.49 -6.43 -3.51
CA GLY A 90 -7.22 -7.55 -2.61
C GLY A 90 -6.47 -7.15 -1.34
N SER A 91 -5.58 -6.14 -1.42
CA SER A 91 -4.88 -5.60 -0.25
C SER A 91 -5.82 -4.84 0.67
N LEU A 92 -6.71 -4.02 0.13
CA LEU A 92 -7.73 -3.31 0.90
C LEU A 92 -8.72 -4.26 1.56
N ALA A 93 -9.13 -5.31 0.87
CA ALA A 93 -10.04 -6.33 1.41
C ALA A 93 -9.45 -7.11 2.60
N ARG A 94 -8.12 -7.28 2.63
CA ARG A 94 -7.40 -7.93 3.75
C ARG A 94 -7.10 -7.00 4.90
N GLY A 95 -7.32 -5.69 4.74
CA GLY A 95 -7.05 -4.69 5.76
C GLY A 95 -7.92 -4.90 7.00
N VAL A 96 -7.34 -4.72 8.18
CA VAL A 96 -8.08 -4.66 9.44
C VAL A 96 -8.45 -3.22 9.72
N LYS A 97 -9.75 -2.96 9.90
CA LYS A 97 -10.23 -1.62 10.26
C LYS A 97 -9.84 -1.33 11.70
N ASP A 98 -9.06 -0.28 11.90
CA ASP A 98 -8.71 0.23 13.23
C ASP A 98 -9.24 1.66 13.38
N GLY A 99 -10.20 1.85 14.27
CA GLY A 99 -10.78 3.17 14.59
C GLY A 99 -10.00 3.97 15.63
N ASN A 100 -8.85 3.47 16.11
CA ASN A 100 -8.05 4.15 17.12
C ASN A 100 -7.21 5.27 16.50
N TYR A 101 -7.75 6.48 16.52
CA TYR A 101 -7.09 7.67 15.96
C TYR A 101 -5.77 8.01 16.66
N LEU A 102 -5.66 7.80 17.98
CA LEU A 102 -4.42 8.05 18.71
C LEU A 102 -3.31 7.10 18.29
N ARG A 103 -3.63 5.83 18.02
CA ARG A 103 -2.68 4.86 17.46
C ARG A 103 -2.19 5.29 16.08
N TRP A 104 -3.08 5.78 15.23
CA TRP A 104 -2.71 6.32 13.93
C TRP A 104 -1.77 7.52 14.05
N LEU A 105 -2.06 8.48 14.94
CA LEU A 105 -1.20 9.64 15.21
C LEU A 105 0.20 9.20 15.68
N PHE A 106 0.26 8.20 16.57
CA PHE A 106 1.52 7.64 17.04
C PHE A 106 2.36 7.05 15.91
N HIS A 107 1.77 6.21 15.06
CA HIS A 107 2.48 5.61 13.92
C HIS A 107 2.90 6.64 12.87
N ARG A 108 2.20 7.78 12.80
CA ARG A 108 2.59 8.92 11.96
C ARG A 108 3.66 9.81 12.58
N GLY A 109 4.09 9.53 13.80
CA GLY A 109 5.05 10.36 14.52
C GLY A 109 4.49 11.71 15.01
N ASN A 110 3.18 11.89 14.97
CA ASN A 110 2.49 13.12 15.38
C ASN A 110 2.07 13.10 16.85
N LEU A 111 2.30 12.00 17.54
CA LEU A 111 2.02 11.83 18.96
C LEU A 111 3.20 11.13 19.64
N GLY A 112 3.80 11.80 20.64
CA GLY A 112 4.74 11.15 21.55
C GLY A 112 3.99 10.37 22.62
N LEU A 113 4.36 9.11 22.84
CA LEU A 113 3.86 8.32 23.96
C LEU A 113 4.91 8.24 25.03
N ASP A 114 4.51 8.41 26.29
CA ASP A 114 5.32 7.99 27.43
C ASP A 114 5.21 6.46 27.53
N ARG A 115 6.29 5.79 27.15
CA ARG A 115 6.33 4.32 27.10
C ARG A 115 6.68 3.66 28.44
N GLY A 116 6.78 4.44 29.51
CA GLY A 116 7.18 3.92 30.81
C GLY A 116 8.66 3.55 30.89
N MET A 117 9.05 2.94 32.01
CA MET A 117 10.46 2.68 32.31
C MET A 117 11.01 1.35 31.78
N ARG A 118 10.20 0.51 31.16
CA ARG A 118 10.62 -0.82 30.69
C ARG A 118 10.62 -0.93 29.18
N ALA A 119 11.76 -1.36 28.66
CA ALA A 119 11.98 -2.12 27.42
C ALA A 119 11.45 -1.54 26.09
N GLU A 120 10.59 -0.57 26.09
CA GLU A 120 10.01 0.00 24.87
C GLU A 120 10.86 1.14 24.28
N ALA A 121 11.95 1.52 24.95
CA ALA A 121 12.92 2.44 24.37
C ALA A 121 13.74 1.71 23.30
N ASP A 122 13.89 2.36 22.14
CA ASP A 122 14.74 1.86 21.06
C ASP A 122 16.17 1.66 21.56
N GLN A 123 16.56 0.42 21.74
CA GLN A 123 17.92 0.07 22.13
C GLN A 123 18.72 -0.29 20.88
N LYS A 124 19.92 0.27 20.79
CA LYS A 124 20.86 -0.10 19.72
C LYS A 124 21.23 -1.57 19.87
N GLN A 125 20.92 -2.37 18.87
CA GLN A 125 21.28 -3.78 18.84
C GLN A 125 22.80 -3.95 18.65
N PRO A 126 23.44 -4.82 19.41
CA PRO A 126 24.85 -5.18 19.16
C PRO A 126 25.01 -5.73 17.74
N GLY A 127 26.14 -5.42 17.11
CA GLY A 127 26.45 -5.90 15.74
C GLY A 127 26.41 -7.42 15.61
N THR A 128 26.74 -8.15 16.68
CA THR A 128 26.65 -9.62 16.74
C THR A 128 25.20 -10.12 16.64
N THR A 129 24.26 -9.41 17.25
CA THR A 129 22.82 -9.73 17.16
C THR A 129 22.31 -9.46 15.76
N LEU A 130 22.71 -8.34 15.18
CA LEU A 130 22.38 -8.03 13.77
C LEU A 130 22.93 -9.11 12.83
N TRP A 131 24.17 -9.54 13.02
CA TRP A 131 24.78 -10.59 12.19
C TRP A 131 24.03 -11.93 12.28
N ARG A 132 23.66 -12.35 13.49
CA ARG A 132 22.87 -13.58 13.69
C ARG A 132 21.53 -13.50 12.98
N ASN A 133 20.88 -12.35 13.08
CA ASN A 133 19.53 -12.13 12.53
C ASN A 133 19.52 -11.48 11.14
N ARG A 134 20.67 -11.43 10.43
CA ARG A 134 20.80 -10.69 9.18
C ARG A 134 19.79 -11.09 8.10
N LYS A 135 19.42 -12.38 8.02
CA LYS A 135 18.38 -12.84 7.07
C LYS A 135 17.02 -12.23 7.38
N ALA A 136 16.66 -12.17 8.65
CA ALA A 136 15.43 -11.54 9.07
C ALA A 136 15.49 -10.02 8.86
N VAL A 137 16.49 -9.35 9.44
CA VAL A 137 16.56 -7.88 9.47
C VAL A 137 16.84 -7.25 8.11
N LEU A 138 17.84 -7.78 7.37
CA LEU A 138 18.25 -7.24 6.07
C LEU A 138 17.52 -7.89 4.90
N GLY A 139 17.22 -9.18 5.00
CA GLY A 139 16.55 -9.94 3.94
C GLY A 139 15.03 -10.01 4.10
N LEU A 140 14.48 -9.50 5.21
CA LEU A 140 13.04 -9.55 5.54
C LEU A 140 12.47 -10.98 5.48
N VAL A 141 13.29 -11.97 5.85
CA VAL A 141 12.93 -13.39 5.79
C VAL A 141 12.35 -13.82 7.13
N GLY A 142 11.07 -14.15 7.13
CA GLY A 142 10.36 -14.76 8.27
C GLY A 142 10.21 -16.28 8.13
N GLY A 143 9.43 -16.84 9.02
CA GLY A 143 9.01 -18.25 9.00
C GLY A 143 7.50 -18.37 8.76
N ARG A 144 7.09 -19.48 8.15
CA ARG A 144 5.69 -19.84 8.03
C ARG A 144 5.51 -21.28 8.55
N CYS A 145 4.61 -21.46 9.49
CA CYS A 145 4.25 -22.80 9.93
C CYS A 145 3.63 -23.61 8.79
N ALA A 146 4.16 -24.79 8.53
CA ALA A 146 3.65 -25.66 7.47
C ALA A 146 2.25 -26.22 7.77
N LYS A 147 1.89 -26.34 9.05
CA LYS A 147 0.61 -26.92 9.49
C LYS A 147 -0.50 -25.86 9.58
N THR A 148 -0.23 -24.74 10.22
CA THR A 148 -1.25 -23.72 10.52
C THR A 148 -1.20 -22.54 9.55
N GLY A 149 -0.11 -22.39 8.78
CA GLY A 149 0.08 -21.25 7.88
C GLY A 149 0.43 -19.94 8.59
N VAL A 150 0.56 -19.92 9.92
CA VAL A 150 0.95 -18.74 10.69
C VAL A 150 2.30 -18.24 10.24
N VAL A 151 2.39 -16.93 10.00
CA VAL A 151 3.63 -16.24 9.60
C VAL A 151 4.21 -15.54 10.81
N GLN A 152 5.50 -15.70 11.01
CA GLN A 152 6.22 -15.14 12.16
C GLN A 152 7.53 -14.48 11.71
N PHE A 153 7.85 -13.35 12.32
CA PHE A 153 9.08 -12.62 12.07
C PHE A 153 9.67 -12.12 13.43
N PRO A 154 10.93 -12.38 13.69
CA PRO A 154 11.87 -13.25 12.95
C PRO A 154 11.42 -14.72 12.96
N ARG A 155 12.04 -15.55 12.11
CA ARG A 155 11.82 -17.00 12.16
C ARG A 155 12.27 -17.55 13.52
N SER A 156 11.44 -18.33 14.16
CA SER A 156 11.72 -18.96 15.45
C SER A 156 11.15 -20.39 15.43
N ASP A 157 11.75 -21.27 16.22
CA ASP A 157 11.26 -22.63 16.42
C ASP A 157 10.05 -22.68 17.37
N ILE A 158 9.79 -21.56 18.05
CA ILE A 158 8.63 -21.38 18.93
C ILE A 158 7.61 -20.50 18.20
N SER A 159 6.40 -21.04 18.02
CA SER A 159 5.31 -20.32 17.41
C SER A 159 4.75 -19.23 18.31
N VAL A 160 4.35 -18.10 17.72
CA VAL A 160 3.55 -17.08 18.40
C VAL A 160 2.10 -17.53 18.64
N ASN A 161 1.65 -18.59 17.95
CA ASN A 161 0.36 -19.21 18.18
C ASN A 161 0.54 -20.34 19.22
N PRO A 162 -0.09 -20.27 20.40
CA PRO A 162 0.06 -21.28 21.45
C PRO A 162 -0.46 -22.68 21.05
N ASN A 163 -1.28 -22.76 20.01
CA ASN A 163 -1.80 -24.01 19.50
C ASN A 163 -0.92 -24.62 18.37
N ASP A 164 0.23 -24.00 18.10
CA ASP A 164 1.13 -24.41 17.02
C ASP A 164 2.44 -24.95 17.64
N HIS A 165 2.86 -26.12 17.23
CA HIS A 165 3.99 -26.84 17.82
C HIS A 165 5.14 -27.07 16.85
N GLY A 166 5.41 -26.13 15.98
CA GLY A 166 6.59 -26.19 15.13
C GLY A 166 6.51 -25.41 13.84
N PHE A 167 7.64 -24.77 13.53
CA PHE A 167 7.93 -24.10 12.27
C PHE A 167 8.89 -24.91 11.41
#